data_9ddb3a1c5ae829db8f8b2b7a226fc930
#
_entry.id   9ddb3a1c5ae829db8f8b2b7a226fc930
#
_cell.length_a   1.000
_cell.length_b   1.000
_cell.length_c   1.000
_cell.angle_alpha   90.00
_cell.angle_beta   90.00
_cell.angle_gamma   90.00
#
_symmetry.space_group_name_H-M   'P 1'
#
loop_
_entity.id
_entity.type
_entity.pdbx_description
1 polymer ?
#
loop_
_entity_poly.entity_id
_entity_poly.type
_entity_poly.pdbx_seq_one_letter_code
_entity_poly.pdbx_strand_id
1 'polypeptide(L)'
;MIEPHGPRAKEIVQRDCNIISPCLSRPYPLVIERARGATITDVDGKAYIDLGAGTAVMNVGHSNPEVSAAITAQLEKMAHGDFSSFFANPPVRLAEKLKQLTGYDRVFFCNSGTESVEAAIKLAMWKLRRQSLVGFYGAFHGRTLGSLSLTCSKIKHKVHFPTIRVVHAHYGYCYRCPLRLEYPDCGIECARQIETVIFKRELSPKDTAAIVVEPIQGEGGYIVPPPEFHQEVRRICDENGVFMVADEVQAGCYRTGTFMAMENFGVRADIVCMAKALGAGLPLGATLSSSAIMDWPPGTHSNTFGGNLLASAASLAALQFMEREDLGTRAKHLGDYFMTRLRELQSRYPAIIGDVRGLGLMIGVEIVKPDGSMDPDTRDRIVVEGFKGGIVLLPCGDSTIRFCPPLVITEEEADTGLDRFEAALKNLSLEK
;
A
#
# COMPACT_ATOMS: atom_id res chain seq x y z
N MET A 1 4.95 -16.56 23.16
CA MET A 1 5.62 -16.11 21.92
C MET A 1 5.89 -17.31 21.03
N ILE A 2 5.71 -17.16 19.73
CA ILE A 2 6.05 -18.20 18.75
C ILE A 2 7.58 -18.39 18.77
N GLU A 3 8.06 -19.63 18.78
CA GLU A 3 9.50 -19.85 18.75
C GLU A 3 10.08 -19.59 17.36
N PRO A 4 11.25 -18.92 17.25
CA PRO A 4 12.03 -18.82 16.03
C PRO A 4 12.38 -20.21 15.48
N HIS A 5 12.56 -20.31 14.16
CA HIS A 5 12.81 -21.59 13.48
C HIS A 5 14.07 -22.31 13.99
N GLY A 6 15.15 -21.56 14.29
CA GLY A 6 16.41 -22.16 14.70
C GLY A 6 17.20 -21.34 15.72
N PRO A 7 18.39 -21.82 16.13
CA PRO A 7 19.16 -21.21 17.21
C PRO A 7 19.70 -19.81 16.87
N ARG A 8 20.10 -19.55 15.60
CA ARG A 8 20.59 -18.23 15.17
C ARG A 8 19.46 -17.19 15.19
N ALA A 9 18.28 -17.57 14.70
CA ALA A 9 17.10 -16.71 14.75
C ALA A 9 16.70 -16.40 16.20
N LYS A 10 16.76 -17.39 17.11
CA LYS A 10 16.45 -17.20 18.53
C LYS A 10 17.36 -16.18 19.20
N GLU A 11 18.67 -16.26 18.93
CA GLU A 11 19.66 -15.29 19.44
C GLU A 11 19.37 -13.87 18.95
N ILE A 12 19.14 -13.71 17.64
CA ILE A 12 18.89 -12.39 17.03
C ILE A 12 17.60 -11.77 17.56
N VAL A 13 16.51 -12.57 17.65
CA VAL A 13 15.23 -12.10 18.21
C VAL A 13 15.39 -11.64 19.67
N GLN A 14 16.15 -12.40 20.50
CA GLN A 14 16.40 -12.01 21.87
C GLN A 14 17.16 -10.68 21.96
N ARG A 15 18.19 -10.49 21.13
CA ARG A 15 18.96 -9.22 21.08
C ARG A 15 18.08 -8.06 20.60
N ASP A 16 17.27 -8.28 19.56
CA ASP A 16 16.33 -7.29 19.05
C ASP A 16 15.35 -6.83 20.14
N CYS A 17 14.72 -7.76 20.85
CA CYS A 17 13.77 -7.43 21.93
C CYS A 17 14.39 -6.59 23.06
N ASN A 18 15.70 -6.67 23.24
CA ASN A 18 16.39 -5.91 24.30
C ASN A 18 16.75 -4.47 23.90
N ILE A 19 16.87 -4.18 22.58
CA ILE A 19 17.45 -2.89 22.14
C ILE A 19 16.55 -2.14 21.12
N ILE A 20 15.70 -2.85 20.38
CA ILE A 20 14.80 -2.19 19.42
C ILE A 20 13.48 -1.81 20.11
N SER A 21 12.95 -0.65 19.74
CA SER A 21 11.68 -0.17 20.29
C SER A 21 10.56 -1.21 20.14
N PRO A 22 9.80 -1.50 21.20
CA PRO A 22 8.72 -2.50 21.16
C PRO A 22 7.48 -2.04 20.38
N CYS A 23 7.49 -0.84 19.80
CA CYS A 23 6.39 -0.34 18.97
C CYS A 23 6.22 -1.08 17.64
N LEU A 24 7.23 -1.85 17.21
CA LEU A 24 7.18 -2.62 15.97
C LEU A 24 6.35 -3.89 16.17
N SER A 25 5.30 -4.04 15.36
CA SER A 25 4.43 -5.22 15.36
C SER A 25 4.95 -6.26 14.37
N ARG A 26 5.47 -7.38 14.87
CA ARG A 26 5.93 -8.52 14.05
C ARG A 26 4.98 -9.70 14.29
N PRO A 27 4.33 -10.25 13.24
CA PRO A 27 3.37 -11.34 13.42
C PRO A 27 4.03 -12.68 13.81
N TYR A 28 5.30 -12.88 13.44
CA TYR A 28 6.10 -14.08 13.75
C TYR A 28 7.60 -13.75 13.70
N PRO A 29 8.45 -14.58 14.32
CA PRO A 29 9.87 -14.30 14.50
C PRO A 29 10.73 -14.76 13.29
N LEU A 30 10.41 -14.28 12.09
CA LEU A 30 11.21 -14.50 10.89
C LEU A 30 12.45 -13.60 10.93
N VAL A 31 13.65 -14.20 10.89
CA VAL A 31 14.92 -13.47 10.77
C VAL A 31 15.50 -13.73 9.39
N ILE A 32 15.41 -12.75 8.51
CA ILE A 32 15.78 -12.86 7.09
C ILE A 32 17.30 -12.76 6.96
N GLU A 33 17.92 -13.71 6.24
CA GLU A 33 19.33 -13.68 5.84
C GLU A 33 19.47 -13.13 4.42
N ARG A 34 18.71 -13.69 3.47
CA ARG A 34 18.73 -13.30 2.07
C ARG A 34 17.38 -13.56 1.40
N ALA A 35 17.18 -12.92 0.25
CA ALA A 35 15.98 -13.19 -0.57
C ALA A 35 16.30 -13.00 -2.06
N ARG A 36 15.59 -13.74 -2.93
CA ARG A 36 15.67 -13.60 -4.39
C ARG A 36 14.32 -13.92 -5.03
N GLY A 37 13.88 -13.08 -6.00
CA GLY A 37 12.56 -13.26 -6.62
C GLY A 37 11.45 -13.22 -5.57
N ALA A 38 10.67 -14.28 -5.45
CA ALA A 38 9.62 -14.42 -4.43
C ALA A 38 10.02 -15.37 -3.27
N THR A 39 11.30 -15.73 -3.16
CA THR A 39 11.79 -16.65 -2.11
C THR A 39 12.67 -15.93 -1.10
N ILE A 40 12.33 -16.06 0.19
CA ILE A 40 13.12 -15.59 1.35
C ILE A 40 13.81 -16.78 2.00
N THR A 41 15.06 -16.63 2.42
CA THR A 41 15.77 -17.60 3.25
C THR A 41 16.10 -16.97 4.60
N ASP A 42 15.76 -17.66 5.69
CA ASP A 42 16.09 -17.21 7.04
C ASP A 42 17.55 -17.51 7.41
N VAL A 43 17.98 -16.96 8.54
CA VAL A 43 19.37 -17.13 9.04
C VAL A 43 19.73 -18.57 9.41
N ASP A 44 18.76 -19.45 9.60
CA ASP A 44 18.95 -20.87 9.91
C ASP A 44 18.78 -21.75 8.65
N GLY A 45 18.58 -21.15 7.47
CA GLY A 45 18.60 -21.80 6.16
C GLY A 45 17.24 -22.26 5.63
N LYS A 46 16.14 -22.02 6.33
CA LYS A 46 14.78 -22.35 5.85
C LYS A 46 14.32 -21.38 4.80
N ALA A 47 13.72 -21.92 3.72
CA ALA A 47 13.14 -21.14 2.64
C ALA A 47 11.63 -20.91 2.83
N TYR A 48 11.18 -19.74 2.43
CA TYR A 48 9.78 -19.31 2.49
C TYR A 48 9.36 -18.70 1.17
N ILE A 49 8.15 -18.98 0.70
CA ILE A 49 7.53 -18.24 -0.41
C ILE A 49 6.98 -16.93 0.17
N ASP A 50 7.40 -15.81 -0.40
CA ASP A 50 6.97 -14.47 0.03
C ASP A 50 5.67 -14.06 -0.67
N LEU A 51 4.56 -14.14 0.06
CA LEU A 51 3.25 -13.66 -0.41
C LEU A 51 2.93 -12.24 0.07
N GLY A 52 3.92 -11.54 0.64
CA GLY A 52 3.78 -10.20 1.21
C GLY A 52 4.66 -9.12 0.57
N ALA A 53 5.73 -9.48 -0.14
CA ALA A 53 6.68 -8.59 -0.80
C ALA A 53 7.16 -7.41 0.07
N GLY A 54 7.40 -7.64 1.37
CA GLY A 54 7.75 -6.54 2.29
C GLY A 54 6.67 -5.48 2.41
N THR A 55 5.40 -5.86 2.39
CA THR A 55 4.21 -4.99 2.32
C THR A 55 4.09 -4.27 0.98
N ALA A 56 4.08 -5.05 -0.11
CA ALA A 56 3.97 -4.59 -1.50
C ALA A 56 5.09 -3.60 -1.93
N VAL A 57 6.31 -3.84 -1.46
CA VAL A 57 7.50 -3.05 -1.81
C VAL A 57 8.30 -3.70 -2.94
N MET A 58 8.47 -5.03 -2.89
CA MET A 58 9.37 -5.76 -3.79
C MET A 58 8.66 -6.22 -5.07
N ASN A 59 8.04 -5.29 -5.81
CA ASN A 59 7.32 -5.64 -7.05
C ASN A 59 8.21 -6.32 -8.10
N VAL A 60 9.46 -5.88 -8.24
CA VAL A 60 10.45 -6.47 -9.17
C VAL A 60 11.16 -7.71 -8.61
N GLY A 61 10.71 -8.21 -7.45
CA GLY A 61 11.35 -9.30 -6.73
C GLY A 61 12.52 -8.87 -5.87
N HIS A 62 12.84 -9.70 -4.90
CA HIS A 62 14.00 -9.49 -4.05
C HIS A 62 15.30 -9.63 -4.85
N SER A 63 16.29 -8.79 -4.52
CA SER A 63 17.64 -8.83 -5.13
C SER A 63 17.62 -8.87 -6.66
N ASN A 64 16.77 -8.05 -7.28
CA ASN A 64 16.71 -7.93 -8.74
C ASN A 64 18.10 -7.52 -9.28
N PRO A 65 18.68 -8.28 -10.23
CA PRO A 65 20.06 -8.05 -10.68
C PRO A 65 20.28 -6.68 -11.31
N GLU A 66 19.29 -6.17 -12.07
CA GLU A 66 19.40 -4.89 -12.77
C GLU A 66 19.32 -3.71 -11.79
N VAL A 67 18.42 -3.81 -10.80
CA VAL A 67 18.33 -2.83 -9.73
C VAL A 67 19.62 -2.81 -8.92
N SER A 68 20.17 -3.99 -8.56
CA SER A 68 21.42 -4.11 -7.84
C SER A 68 22.59 -3.51 -8.61
N ALA A 69 22.68 -3.79 -9.93
CA ALA A 69 23.72 -3.23 -10.79
C ALA A 69 23.63 -1.70 -10.91
N ALA A 70 22.41 -1.16 -11.03
CA ALA A 70 22.19 0.29 -11.09
C ALA A 70 22.60 0.99 -9.79
N ILE A 71 22.30 0.39 -8.61
CA ILE A 71 22.74 0.89 -7.30
C ILE A 71 24.27 0.90 -7.23
N THR A 72 24.93 -0.22 -7.56
CA THR A 72 26.39 -0.32 -7.53
C THR A 72 27.07 0.71 -8.43
N ALA A 73 26.62 0.82 -9.68
CA ALA A 73 27.17 1.78 -10.63
C ALA A 73 26.94 3.25 -10.19
N GLN A 74 25.87 3.54 -9.48
CA GLN A 74 25.64 4.88 -8.92
C GLN A 74 26.48 5.11 -7.66
N LEU A 75 26.63 4.10 -6.81
CA LEU A 75 27.44 4.17 -5.59
C LEU A 75 28.92 4.48 -5.89
N GLU A 76 29.46 3.89 -6.95
CA GLU A 76 30.82 4.17 -7.43
C GLU A 76 31.03 5.63 -7.83
N LYS A 77 29.97 6.34 -8.20
CA LYS A 77 30.03 7.77 -8.56
C LYS A 77 29.81 8.65 -7.33
N MET A 78 28.67 8.47 -6.67
CA MET A 78 28.24 9.29 -5.53
C MET A 78 26.97 8.71 -4.91
N ALA A 79 26.93 8.58 -3.60
CA ALA A 79 25.76 8.12 -2.86
C ALA A 79 24.73 9.24 -2.60
N HIS A 80 25.20 10.43 -2.23
CA HIS A 80 24.34 11.57 -1.84
C HIS A 80 24.84 12.86 -2.52
N GLY A 81 23.93 13.62 -3.11
CA GLY A 81 24.26 14.85 -3.87
C GLY A 81 23.48 16.07 -3.42
N ASP A 82 22.77 16.04 -2.28
CA ASP A 82 21.90 17.12 -1.80
C ASP A 82 21.07 17.76 -2.93
N PHE A 83 20.13 16.99 -3.47
CA PHE A 83 19.32 17.39 -4.62
C PHE A 83 18.45 18.63 -4.34
N SER A 84 18.23 18.96 -3.06
CA SER A 84 17.53 20.18 -2.67
C SER A 84 18.37 21.45 -2.90
N SER A 85 19.69 21.32 -2.89
CA SER A 85 20.64 22.43 -3.08
C SER A 85 21.36 22.39 -4.44
N PHE A 86 21.51 21.23 -5.06
CA PHE A 86 22.26 21.03 -6.30
C PHE A 86 21.47 20.20 -7.32
N PHE A 87 21.76 20.39 -8.59
CA PHE A 87 21.18 19.57 -9.65
C PHE A 87 21.90 18.23 -9.77
N ALA A 88 21.13 17.17 -10.03
CA ALA A 88 21.64 15.82 -10.23
C ALA A 88 20.85 15.07 -11.31
N ASN A 89 21.55 14.30 -12.15
CA ASN A 89 20.93 13.63 -13.29
C ASN A 89 19.98 12.46 -12.90
N PRO A 90 20.30 11.55 -11.93
CA PRO A 90 19.43 10.43 -11.61
C PRO A 90 17.99 10.82 -11.24
N PRO A 91 17.74 11.77 -10.32
CA PRO A 91 16.37 12.19 -10.00
C PRO A 91 15.67 12.92 -11.17
N VAL A 92 16.39 13.65 -12.01
CA VAL A 92 15.80 14.29 -13.20
C VAL A 92 15.30 13.23 -14.17
N ARG A 93 16.12 12.23 -14.50
CA ARG A 93 15.71 11.10 -15.36
C ARG A 93 14.53 10.31 -14.78
N LEU A 94 14.51 10.13 -13.47
CA LEU A 94 13.37 9.49 -12.80
C LEU A 94 12.11 10.35 -12.92
N ALA A 95 12.21 11.66 -12.73
CA ALA A 95 11.07 12.58 -12.91
C ALA A 95 10.54 12.56 -14.36
N GLU A 96 11.42 12.55 -15.36
CA GLU A 96 11.05 12.39 -16.77
C GLU A 96 10.32 11.06 -17.02
N LYS A 97 10.81 9.97 -16.42
CA LYS A 97 10.17 8.66 -16.52
C LYS A 97 8.77 8.64 -15.86
N LEU A 98 8.64 9.21 -14.68
CA LEU A 98 7.35 9.35 -14.00
C LEU A 98 6.37 10.21 -14.79
N LYS A 99 6.83 11.33 -15.37
CA LYS A 99 6.02 12.15 -16.28
C LYS A 99 5.53 11.35 -17.49
N GLN A 100 6.39 10.54 -18.11
CA GLN A 100 6.02 9.68 -19.24
C GLN A 100 4.92 8.68 -18.84
N LEU A 101 5.04 8.03 -17.67
CA LEU A 101 4.13 6.99 -17.22
C LEU A 101 2.79 7.54 -16.72
N THR A 102 2.78 8.74 -16.14
CA THR A 102 1.60 9.24 -15.41
C THR A 102 0.94 10.45 -16.06
N GLY A 103 1.66 11.15 -16.95
CA GLY A 103 1.21 12.40 -17.55
C GLY A 103 1.16 13.59 -16.57
N TYR A 104 1.64 13.45 -15.32
CA TYR A 104 1.88 14.60 -14.43
C TYR A 104 3.22 15.23 -14.76
N ASP A 105 3.28 16.55 -14.81
CA ASP A 105 4.45 17.27 -15.33
C ASP A 105 5.36 17.85 -14.24
N ARG A 106 5.00 17.64 -12.95
CA ARG A 106 5.82 18.02 -11.79
C ARG A 106 5.91 16.88 -10.79
N VAL A 107 7.10 16.71 -10.22
CA VAL A 107 7.40 15.70 -9.20
C VAL A 107 8.17 16.36 -8.05
N PHE A 108 7.72 16.13 -6.83
CA PHE A 108 8.48 16.41 -5.61
C PHE A 108 8.94 15.08 -5.02
N PHE A 109 10.24 14.87 -4.86
CA PHE A 109 10.78 13.65 -4.26
C PHE A 109 10.94 13.77 -2.74
N CYS A 110 10.68 12.65 -2.05
CA CYS A 110 10.84 12.48 -0.62
C CYS A 110 11.33 11.05 -0.32
N ASN A 111 11.29 10.60 0.95
CA ASN A 111 11.94 9.35 1.37
C ASN A 111 10.94 8.24 1.76
N SER A 112 9.67 8.57 1.85
CA SER A 112 8.63 7.66 2.34
C SER A 112 7.24 8.05 1.84
N GLY A 113 6.28 7.10 1.96
CA GLY A 113 4.87 7.38 1.65
C GLY A 113 4.27 8.45 2.55
N THR A 114 4.61 8.43 3.84
CA THR A 114 4.12 9.45 4.78
C THR A 114 4.60 10.86 4.40
N GLU A 115 5.88 11.02 3.98
CA GLU A 115 6.39 12.30 3.50
C GLU A 115 5.71 12.74 2.18
N SER A 116 5.40 11.78 1.29
CA SER A 116 4.65 12.09 0.06
C SER A 116 3.25 12.60 0.38
N VAL A 117 2.57 11.98 1.35
CA VAL A 117 1.25 12.45 1.82
C VAL A 117 1.36 13.83 2.48
N GLU A 118 2.37 14.07 3.34
CA GLU A 118 2.62 15.40 3.95
C GLU A 118 2.83 16.47 2.88
N ALA A 119 3.59 16.17 1.83
CA ALA A 119 3.80 17.08 0.71
C ALA A 119 2.48 17.36 -0.04
N ALA A 120 1.68 16.31 -0.31
CA ALA A 120 0.41 16.42 -1.02
C ALA A 120 -0.61 17.30 -0.27
N ILE A 121 -0.80 17.06 1.04
CA ILE A 121 -1.74 17.87 1.85
C ILE A 121 -1.26 19.31 1.99
N LYS A 122 0.05 19.53 2.19
CA LYS A 122 0.62 20.88 2.22
C LYS A 122 0.45 21.60 0.87
N LEU A 123 0.65 20.90 -0.26
CA LEU A 123 0.44 21.44 -1.59
C LEU A 123 -1.01 21.87 -1.81
N ALA A 124 -1.96 20.99 -1.45
CA ALA A 124 -3.40 21.28 -1.55
C ALA A 124 -3.79 22.49 -0.71
N MET A 125 -3.35 22.54 0.56
CA MET A 125 -3.60 23.64 1.48
C MET A 125 -2.96 24.94 0.98
N TRP A 126 -1.73 24.88 0.49
CA TRP A 126 -1.02 26.03 -0.08
C TRP A 126 -1.78 26.60 -1.29
N LYS A 127 -2.14 25.73 -2.23
CA LYS A 127 -2.75 26.17 -3.50
C LYS A 127 -4.14 26.76 -3.31
N LEU A 128 -4.99 26.12 -2.51
CA LEU A 128 -6.37 26.54 -2.31
C LEU A 128 -6.56 27.54 -1.15
N ARG A 129 -5.52 27.73 -0.30
CA ARG A 129 -5.61 28.55 0.93
C ARG A 129 -6.71 28.04 1.88
N ARG A 130 -6.84 26.72 1.99
CA ARG A 130 -7.82 26.02 2.83
C ARG A 130 -7.10 25.08 3.79
N GLN A 131 -7.71 24.78 4.96
CA GLN A 131 -7.00 24.10 6.05
C GLN A 131 -7.60 22.74 6.44
N SER A 132 -8.78 22.42 5.95
CA SER A 132 -9.46 21.18 6.31
C SER A 132 -9.33 20.12 5.22
N LEU A 133 -9.44 18.86 5.62
CA LEU A 133 -9.34 17.70 4.74
C LEU A 133 -10.52 16.75 4.98
N VAL A 134 -10.85 15.96 3.97
CA VAL A 134 -11.69 14.78 4.11
C VAL A 134 -10.83 13.54 3.88
N GLY A 135 -10.93 12.57 4.77
CA GLY A 135 -10.33 11.23 4.65
C GLY A 135 -11.41 10.15 4.74
N PHE A 136 -11.01 8.89 4.88
CA PHE A 136 -11.95 7.77 4.94
C PHE A 136 -11.70 6.88 6.16
N TYR A 137 -12.75 6.33 6.75
CA TYR A 137 -12.62 5.26 7.74
C TYR A 137 -11.90 4.06 7.11
N GLY A 138 -11.05 3.39 7.88
CA GLY A 138 -10.22 2.30 7.41
C GLY A 138 -8.92 2.72 6.71
N ALA A 139 -8.76 3.99 6.32
CA ALA A 139 -7.59 4.48 5.58
C ALA A 139 -6.28 4.45 6.39
N PHE A 140 -5.17 4.27 5.67
CA PHE A 140 -3.82 4.38 6.23
C PHE A 140 -2.92 5.20 5.30
N HIS A 141 -2.55 6.39 5.74
CA HIS A 141 -1.73 7.34 4.96
C HIS A 141 -0.35 7.62 5.57
N GLY A 142 -0.05 7.04 6.73
CA GLY A 142 1.23 7.22 7.42
C GLY A 142 1.09 7.46 8.90
N ARG A 143 2.22 7.79 9.55
CA ARG A 143 2.32 7.98 11.02
C ARG A 143 3.00 9.29 11.45
N THR A 144 3.33 10.19 10.52
CA THR A 144 3.64 11.59 10.85
C THR A 144 2.35 12.34 11.14
N LEU A 145 2.37 13.43 11.90
CA LEU A 145 1.15 14.03 12.45
C LEU A 145 0.10 14.43 11.40
N GLY A 146 0.52 14.96 10.24
CA GLY A 146 -0.41 15.30 9.16
C GLY A 146 -1.02 14.05 8.52
N SER A 147 -0.20 13.10 8.07
CA SER A 147 -0.67 11.84 7.49
C SER A 147 -1.42 10.97 8.50
N LEU A 148 -1.02 11.01 9.78
CA LEU A 148 -1.69 10.33 10.89
C LEU A 148 -3.11 10.88 11.10
N SER A 149 -3.32 12.16 10.86
CA SER A 149 -4.66 12.76 10.96
C SER A 149 -5.64 12.13 9.97
N LEU A 150 -5.18 11.78 8.77
CA LEU A 150 -5.94 11.08 7.73
C LEU A 150 -6.06 9.57 8.01
N THR A 151 -5.05 8.95 8.67
CA THR A 151 -5.07 7.53 9.02
C THR A 151 -6.22 7.23 9.99
N CYS A 152 -7.07 6.26 9.64
CA CYS A 152 -8.23 5.85 10.45
C CYS A 152 -8.45 4.32 10.44
N SER A 153 -7.39 3.54 10.19
CA SER A 153 -7.45 2.08 10.17
C SER A 153 -7.50 1.46 11.56
N LYS A 154 -6.79 2.05 12.56
CA LYS A 154 -6.79 1.54 13.95
C LYS A 154 -6.62 2.69 14.94
N ILE A 155 -7.44 2.72 15.97
CA ILE A 155 -7.41 3.79 17.00
C ILE A 155 -6.03 3.91 17.68
N LYS A 156 -5.34 2.79 17.92
CA LYS A 156 -4.02 2.78 18.55
C LYS A 156 -2.94 3.57 17.80
N HIS A 157 -3.16 3.89 16.52
CA HIS A 157 -2.21 4.66 15.72
C HIS A 157 -2.22 6.14 16.08
N LYS A 158 -3.36 6.70 16.50
CA LYS A 158 -3.53 8.15 16.70
C LYS A 158 -3.92 8.57 18.12
N VAL A 159 -4.22 7.62 19.02
CA VAL A 159 -4.58 7.97 20.40
C VAL A 159 -3.43 8.72 21.08
N HIS A 160 -3.76 9.84 21.77
CA HIS A 160 -2.83 10.75 22.45
C HIS A 160 -1.96 11.64 21.53
N PHE A 161 -2.12 11.58 20.20
CA PHE A 161 -1.39 12.47 19.30
C PHE A 161 -2.30 13.60 18.78
N PRO A 162 -1.78 14.85 18.63
CA PRO A 162 -2.54 15.94 18.03
C PRO A 162 -2.78 15.67 16.54
N THR A 163 -3.91 16.13 16.06
CA THR A 163 -4.31 16.00 14.65
C THR A 163 -4.65 17.35 14.02
N ILE A 164 -4.39 17.50 12.73
CA ILE A 164 -4.98 18.58 11.92
C ILE A 164 -6.45 18.29 11.67
N ARG A 165 -7.21 19.29 11.18
CA ARG A 165 -8.65 19.14 10.96
C ARG A 165 -8.94 18.19 9.78
N VAL A 166 -9.40 17.00 10.09
CA VAL A 166 -9.86 15.98 9.13
C VAL A 166 -11.22 15.46 9.57
N VAL A 167 -12.16 15.37 8.64
CA VAL A 167 -13.41 14.62 8.81
C VAL A 167 -13.35 13.36 7.96
N HIS A 168 -13.83 12.25 8.50
CA HIS A 168 -13.76 10.95 7.82
C HIS A 168 -15.14 10.55 7.28
N ALA A 169 -15.19 10.21 6.00
CA ALA A 169 -16.33 9.60 5.32
C ALA A 169 -16.23 8.07 5.33
N HIS A 170 -17.34 7.40 5.03
CA HIS A 170 -17.31 5.96 4.80
C HIS A 170 -16.66 5.63 3.45
N TYR A 171 -15.84 4.59 3.44
CA TYR A 171 -15.27 4.03 2.21
C TYR A 171 -16.23 3.01 1.58
N GLY A 172 -16.09 2.74 0.28
CA GLY A 172 -16.93 1.80 -0.46
C GLY A 172 -16.64 0.34 -0.13
N TYR A 173 -17.02 -0.13 1.06
CA TYR A 173 -16.84 -1.51 1.52
C TYR A 173 -18.15 -2.29 1.45
N CYS A 174 -18.52 -2.80 0.26
CA CYS A 174 -19.82 -3.42 0.04
C CYS A 174 -20.04 -4.70 0.84
N TYR A 175 -19.03 -5.54 1.02
CA TYR A 175 -19.15 -6.78 1.81
C TYR A 175 -19.55 -6.50 3.28
N ARG A 176 -19.10 -5.36 3.84
CA ARG A 176 -19.48 -4.90 5.18
C ARG A 176 -19.91 -3.44 5.13
N CYS A 177 -20.98 -3.19 4.35
CA CYS A 177 -21.47 -1.82 4.17
C CYS A 177 -21.85 -1.19 5.52
N PRO A 178 -21.19 -0.10 5.95
CA PRO A 178 -21.48 0.55 7.22
C PRO A 178 -22.85 1.20 7.27
N LEU A 179 -23.43 1.49 6.08
CA LEU A 179 -24.75 2.05 5.92
C LEU A 179 -25.86 0.99 5.83
N ARG A 180 -25.49 -0.30 5.77
CA ARG A 180 -26.40 -1.44 5.60
C ARG A 180 -27.24 -1.34 4.32
N LEU A 181 -26.66 -0.80 3.28
CA LEU A 181 -27.25 -0.70 1.95
C LEU A 181 -26.61 -1.75 1.02
N GLU A 182 -27.34 -2.12 -0.03
CA GLU A 182 -26.88 -3.10 -1.03
C GLU A 182 -26.51 -2.41 -2.33
N TYR A 183 -25.34 -2.78 -2.88
CA TYR A 183 -24.88 -2.32 -4.19
C TYR A 183 -25.50 -3.23 -5.27
N PRO A 184 -25.95 -2.67 -6.43
CA PRO A 184 -25.78 -1.26 -6.87
C PRO A 184 -26.89 -0.29 -6.42
N ASP A 185 -27.95 -0.75 -5.78
CA ASP A 185 -29.15 0.06 -5.49
C ASP A 185 -28.92 1.16 -4.44
N CYS A 186 -27.82 1.09 -3.70
CA CYS A 186 -27.44 2.09 -2.70
C CYS A 186 -27.06 3.47 -3.28
N GLY A 187 -26.93 3.60 -4.62
CA GLY A 187 -26.58 4.87 -5.27
C GLY A 187 -25.25 5.47 -4.81
N ILE A 188 -24.32 4.63 -4.31
CA ILE A 188 -22.99 5.02 -3.77
C ILE A 188 -23.11 6.04 -2.63
N GLU A 189 -24.08 5.86 -1.74
CA GLU A 189 -24.34 6.78 -0.63
C GLU A 189 -23.11 6.97 0.29
N CYS A 190 -22.22 5.97 0.39
CA CYS A 190 -20.96 6.08 1.12
C CYS A 190 -20.05 7.22 0.59
N ALA A 191 -20.04 7.52 -0.70
CA ALA A 191 -19.37 8.69 -1.25
C ALA A 191 -20.23 9.95 -1.14
N ARG A 192 -21.54 9.86 -1.44
CA ARG A 192 -22.45 11.00 -1.43
C ARG A 192 -22.59 11.67 -0.06
N GLN A 193 -22.36 10.95 1.03
CA GLN A 193 -22.31 11.53 2.38
C GLN A 193 -21.32 12.70 2.50
N ILE A 194 -20.30 12.77 1.65
CA ILE A 194 -19.38 13.90 1.65
C ILE A 194 -20.16 15.20 1.39
N GLU A 195 -21.08 15.22 0.42
CA GLU A 195 -21.90 16.39 0.13
C GLU A 195 -23.14 16.48 1.04
N THR A 196 -23.85 15.35 1.22
CA THR A 196 -25.16 15.37 1.88
C THR A 196 -25.07 15.55 3.39
N VAL A 197 -23.95 15.17 3.99
CA VAL A 197 -23.70 15.26 5.44
C VAL A 197 -22.50 16.15 5.74
N ILE A 198 -21.28 15.77 5.29
CA ILE A 198 -20.04 16.44 5.73
C ILE A 198 -20.04 17.90 5.28
N PHE A 199 -20.24 18.19 4.01
CA PHE A 199 -20.22 19.57 3.50
C PHE A 199 -21.39 20.41 3.97
N LYS A 200 -22.51 19.79 4.38
CA LYS A 200 -23.66 20.52 4.94
C LYS A 200 -23.59 20.75 6.44
N ARG A 201 -22.83 19.93 7.19
CA ARG A 201 -22.93 19.89 8.66
C ARG A 201 -21.63 20.09 9.40
N GLU A 202 -20.49 19.72 8.81
CA GLU A 202 -19.20 19.64 9.52
C GLU A 202 -18.10 20.50 8.90
N LEU A 203 -17.95 20.47 7.58
CA LEU A 203 -16.92 21.20 6.84
C LEU A 203 -17.53 21.99 5.67
N SER A 204 -17.18 23.26 5.56
CA SER A 204 -17.47 23.99 4.33
C SER A 204 -16.56 23.49 3.20
N PRO A 205 -17.06 23.23 1.97
CA PRO A 205 -16.22 22.98 0.82
C PRO A 205 -15.21 24.10 0.58
N LYS A 206 -15.55 25.35 0.94
CA LYS A 206 -14.65 26.53 0.82
C LYS A 206 -13.47 26.49 1.78
N ASP A 207 -13.53 25.68 2.86
CA ASP A 207 -12.45 25.48 3.82
C ASP A 207 -11.72 24.15 3.62
N THR A 208 -12.25 23.29 2.73
CA THR A 208 -11.69 21.96 2.44
C THR A 208 -10.68 22.05 1.30
N ALA A 209 -9.44 21.68 1.58
CA ALA A 209 -8.35 21.68 0.61
C ALA A 209 -8.34 20.41 -0.26
N ALA A 210 -8.59 19.26 0.34
CA ALA A 210 -8.54 18.00 -0.38
C ALA A 210 -9.43 16.91 0.23
N ILE A 211 -9.83 15.97 -0.63
CA ILE A 211 -10.31 14.64 -0.28
C ILE A 211 -9.16 13.67 -0.59
N VAL A 212 -8.66 12.95 0.44
CA VAL A 212 -7.53 12.03 0.32
C VAL A 212 -8.05 10.60 0.35
N VAL A 213 -7.72 9.80 -0.66
CA VAL A 213 -8.28 8.47 -0.86
C VAL A 213 -7.23 7.48 -1.36
N GLU A 214 -7.25 6.25 -0.84
CA GLU A 214 -6.54 5.12 -1.44
C GLU A 214 -7.41 4.52 -2.57
N PRO A 215 -6.86 4.18 -3.75
CA PRO A 215 -7.63 3.49 -4.80
C PRO A 215 -8.20 2.15 -4.33
N ILE A 216 -7.43 1.43 -3.54
CA ILE A 216 -7.79 0.23 -2.79
C ILE A 216 -7.22 0.43 -1.38
N GLN A 217 -8.05 0.35 -0.35
CA GLN A 217 -7.54 0.49 1.01
C GLN A 217 -6.59 -0.65 1.37
N GLY A 218 -5.33 -0.32 1.69
CA GLY A 218 -4.29 -1.29 2.04
C GLY A 218 -4.47 -1.84 3.45
N GLU A 219 -4.11 -1.05 4.44
CA GLU A 219 -4.20 -1.44 5.87
C GLU A 219 -5.64 -1.60 6.36
N GLY A 220 -6.63 -1.04 5.68
CA GLY A 220 -8.04 -1.21 5.95
C GLY A 220 -8.58 -2.62 5.64
N GLY A 221 -7.83 -3.43 4.88
CA GLY A 221 -8.21 -4.81 4.58
C GLY A 221 -8.27 -5.17 3.10
N TYR A 222 -7.50 -4.52 2.26
CA TYR A 222 -7.50 -4.70 0.78
C TYR A 222 -8.92 -4.54 0.22
N ILE A 223 -9.56 -3.44 0.63
CA ILE A 223 -10.93 -3.12 0.25
C ILE A 223 -10.95 -2.53 -1.16
N VAL A 224 -11.60 -3.22 -2.08
CA VAL A 224 -11.84 -2.75 -3.46
C VAL A 224 -13.24 -2.14 -3.52
N PRO A 225 -13.36 -0.84 -3.76
CA PRO A 225 -14.68 -0.20 -3.86
C PRO A 225 -15.30 -0.46 -5.24
N PRO A 226 -16.62 -0.29 -5.40
CA PRO A 226 -17.24 -0.22 -6.72
C PRO A 226 -16.59 0.89 -7.58
N PRO A 227 -16.49 0.71 -8.91
CA PRO A 227 -15.88 1.71 -9.79
C PRO A 227 -16.50 3.10 -9.64
N GLU A 228 -17.81 3.19 -9.46
CA GLU A 228 -18.56 4.43 -9.32
C GLU A 228 -18.20 5.20 -8.04
N PHE A 229 -17.62 4.54 -7.03
CA PHE A 229 -17.21 5.22 -5.78
C PHE A 229 -16.17 6.32 -6.05
N HIS A 230 -15.10 6.00 -6.77
CA HIS A 230 -14.07 6.97 -7.09
C HIS A 230 -14.54 8.02 -8.10
N GLN A 231 -15.42 7.63 -9.03
CA GLN A 231 -16.05 8.57 -9.99
C GLN A 231 -16.92 9.58 -9.26
N GLU A 232 -17.69 9.15 -8.26
CA GLU A 232 -18.52 10.05 -7.44
C GLU A 232 -17.65 10.96 -6.56
N VAL A 233 -16.58 10.47 -5.95
CA VAL A 233 -15.61 11.30 -5.22
C VAL A 233 -14.97 12.34 -6.15
N ARG A 234 -14.63 11.98 -7.40
CA ARG A 234 -14.09 12.90 -8.39
C ARG A 234 -15.11 14.01 -8.73
N ARG A 235 -16.36 13.61 -9.03
CA ARG A 235 -17.44 14.56 -9.28
C ARG A 235 -17.60 15.57 -8.13
N ILE A 236 -17.64 15.06 -6.88
CA ILE A 236 -17.74 15.90 -5.68
C ILE A 236 -16.58 16.88 -5.59
N CYS A 237 -15.35 16.44 -5.87
CA CYS A 237 -14.18 17.31 -5.89
C CYS A 237 -14.32 18.43 -6.93
N ASP A 238 -14.71 18.07 -8.16
CA ASP A 238 -14.85 19.01 -9.28
C ASP A 238 -15.91 20.08 -9.02
N GLU A 239 -17.09 19.67 -8.59
CA GLU A 239 -18.22 20.58 -8.35
C GLU A 239 -17.98 21.53 -7.18
N ASN A 240 -17.13 21.13 -6.22
CA ASN A 240 -16.85 21.93 -5.03
C ASN A 240 -15.48 22.64 -5.07
N GLY A 241 -14.71 22.46 -6.15
CA GLY A 241 -13.37 23.03 -6.28
C GLY A 241 -12.42 22.57 -5.16
N VAL A 242 -12.50 21.29 -4.78
CA VAL A 242 -11.66 20.60 -3.80
C VAL A 242 -10.71 19.66 -4.53
N PHE A 243 -9.45 19.55 -4.14
CA PHE A 243 -8.54 18.63 -4.79
C PHE A 243 -8.80 17.17 -4.37
N MET A 244 -8.70 16.25 -5.35
CA MET A 244 -8.62 14.82 -5.10
C MET A 244 -7.15 14.41 -4.98
N VAL A 245 -6.76 13.84 -3.84
CA VAL A 245 -5.42 13.27 -3.62
C VAL A 245 -5.54 11.77 -3.61
N ALA A 246 -4.88 11.10 -4.56
CA ALA A 246 -4.80 9.63 -4.61
C ALA A 246 -3.53 9.14 -3.90
N ASP A 247 -3.71 8.31 -2.89
CA ASP A 247 -2.61 7.60 -2.23
C ASP A 247 -2.35 6.27 -2.93
N GLU A 248 -1.45 6.31 -3.91
CA GLU A 248 -0.98 5.16 -4.70
C GLU A 248 0.22 4.43 -4.06
N VAL A 249 0.55 4.76 -2.82
CA VAL A 249 1.74 4.25 -2.14
C VAL A 249 1.78 2.73 -2.09
N GLN A 250 0.64 2.06 -1.95
CA GLN A 250 0.58 0.60 -1.92
C GLN A 250 0.00 0.00 -3.21
N ALA A 251 -0.97 0.65 -3.83
CA ALA A 251 -1.71 0.12 -4.97
C ALA A 251 -1.04 0.38 -6.32
N GLY A 252 -0.16 1.38 -6.40
CA GLY A 252 0.53 1.78 -7.63
C GLY A 252 1.66 0.84 -8.08
N CYS A 253 2.41 1.28 -9.08
CA CYS A 253 3.55 0.56 -9.66
C CYS A 253 3.17 -0.84 -10.16
N TYR A 254 2.10 -0.92 -10.97
CA TYR A 254 1.59 -2.14 -11.59
C TYR A 254 1.03 -3.20 -10.62
N ARG A 255 0.95 -2.93 -9.33
CA ARG A 255 0.41 -3.87 -8.32
C ARG A 255 -0.99 -4.37 -8.67
N THR A 256 -1.85 -3.49 -9.18
CA THR A 256 -3.24 -3.77 -9.57
C THR A 256 -3.42 -4.01 -11.07
N GLY A 257 -2.30 -4.13 -11.81
CA GLY A 257 -2.31 -4.35 -13.26
C GLY A 257 -2.14 -3.08 -14.10
N THR A 258 -2.30 -1.90 -13.53
CA THR A 258 -2.05 -0.59 -14.16
C THR A 258 -0.93 0.14 -13.40
N PHE A 259 -0.28 1.12 -14.01
CA PHE A 259 0.80 1.85 -13.34
C PHE A 259 0.28 2.62 -12.12
N MET A 260 -0.83 3.35 -12.28
CA MET A 260 -1.61 3.94 -11.19
C MET A 260 -2.91 3.15 -11.02
N ALA A 261 -3.22 2.74 -9.81
CA ALA A 261 -4.41 1.94 -9.53
C ALA A 261 -5.72 2.69 -9.82
N MET A 262 -5.74 4.03 -9.73
CA MET A 262 -6.89 4.85 -10.10
C MET A 262 -7.32 4.71 -11.58
N GLU A 263 -6.41 4.27 -12.46
CA GLU A 263 -6.71 3.98 -13.87
C GLU A 263 -7.76 2.86 -14.02
N ASN A 264 -7.79 1.89 -13.09
CA ASN A 264 -8.79 0.82 -13.11
C ASN A 264 -10.23 1.35 -12.90
N PHE A 265 -10.37 2.55 -12.34
CA PHE A 265 -11.67 3.19 -12.05
C PHE A 265 -11.99 4.32 -13.03
N GLY A 266 -11.12 4.57 -14.03
CA GLY A 266 -11.28 5.65 -15.01
C GLY A 266 -11.20 7.05 -14.39
N VAL A 267 -10.48 7.21 -13.28
CA VAL A 267 -10.38 8.47 -12.53
C VAL A 267 -8.95 8.99 -12.53
N ARG A 268 -8.80 10.32 -12.70
CA ARG A 268 -7.54 11.03 -12.55
C ARG A 268 -7.60 11.96 -11.33
N ALA A 269 -6.69 11.79 -10.39
CA ALA A 269 -6.57 12.67 -9.25
C ALA A 269 -5.80 13.97 -9.59
N ASP A 270 -5.94 15.00 -8.78
CA ASP A 270 -5.19 16.26 -8.92
C ASP A 270 -3.74 16.13 -8.41
N ILE A 271 -3.56 15.34 -7.34
CA ILE A 271 -2.28 15.07 -6.70
C ILE A 271 -2.18 13.57 -6.43
N VAL A 272 -1.01 12.99 -6.67
CA VAL A 272 -0.76 11.56 -6.45
C VAL A 272 0.43 11.37 -5.53
N CYS A 273 0.28 10.48 -4.55
CA CYS A 273 1.35 10.05 -3.65
C CYS A 273 1.86 8.66 -4.05
N MET A 274 3.17 8.50 -4.21
CA MET A 274 3.83 7.22 -4.52
C MET A 274 4.98 6.96 -3.57
N ALA A 275 5.26 5.69 -3.27
CA ALA A 275 6.43 5.22 -2.52
C ALA A 275 6.57 3.69 -2.67
N LYS A 276 7.04 3.00 -1.62
CA LYS A 276 7.14 1.51 -1.58
C LYS A 276 7.81 0.95 -2.85
N ALA A 277 7.03 0.32 -3.74
CA ALA A 277 7.55 -0.29 -4.96
C ALA A 277 8.30 0.68 -5.88
N LEU A 278 7.97 1.97 -5.83
CA LEU A 278 8.71 3.00 -6.53
C LEU A 278 10.21 3.00 -6.17
N GLY A 279 10.54 2.77 -4.90
CA GLY A 279 11.92 2.74 -4.42
C GLY A 279 12.66 1.42 -4.64
N ALA A 280 11.94 0.36 -5.07
CA ALA A 280 12.50 -0.99 -5.29
C ALA A 280 13.31 -1.52 -4.09
N GLY A 281 12.86 -1.22 -2.86
CA GLY A 281 13.51 -1.60 -1.60
C GLY A 281 14.34 -0.48 -0.95
N LEU A 282 14.64 0.61 -1.65
CA LEU A 282 15.28 1.79 -1.07
C LEU A 282 14.24 2.85 -0.64
N PRO A 283 14.54 3.67 0.38
CA PRO A 283 13.68 4.76 0.81
C PRO A 283 13.51 5.80 -0.32
N LEU A 284 12.31 5.85 -0.88
CA LEU A 284 11.92 6.83 -1.91
C LEU A 284 10.40 7.03 -1.86
N GLY A 285 10.00 8.28 -1.96
CA GLY A 285 8.63 8.70 -2.20
C GLY A 285 8.58 9.80 -3.26
N ALA A 286 7.42 9.98 -3.85
CA ALA A 286 7.18 11.03 -4.83
C ALA A 286 5.74 11.56 -4.70
N THR A 287 5.60 12.87 -4.76
CA THR A 287 4.32 13.55 -4.92
C THR A 287 4.27 14.13 -6.32
N LEU A 288 3.24 13.75 -7.09
CA LEU A 288 3.07 14.16 -8.48
C LEU A 288 1.86 15.06 -8.62
N SER A 289 1.96 16.06 -9.48
CA SER A 289 0.84 16.93 -9.83
C SER A 289 1.13 17.68 -11.15
N SER A 290 0.17 18.50 -11.59
CA SER A 290 0.38 19.41 -12.69
C SER A 290 1.22 20.63 -12.26
N SER A 291 1.90 21.26 -13.20
CA SER A 291 2.62 22.54 -12.98
C SER A 291 1.68 23.67 -12.52
N ALA A 292 0.43 23.62 -12.92
CA ALA A 292 -0.59 24.58 -12.49
C ALA A 292 -0.93 24.46 -10.99
N ILE A 293 -0.78 23.28 -10.39
CA ILE A 293 -1.05 23.02 -8.97
C ILE A 293 0.26 23.11 -8.17
N MET A 294 1.33 22.47 -8.64
CA MET A 294 2.63 22.44 -7.95
C MET A 294 3.48 23.67 -8.37
N ASP A 295 3.01 24.85 -7.97
CA ASP A 295 3.59 26.15 -8.28
C ASP A 295 4.13 26.91 -7.05
N TRP A 296 4.27 26.22 -5.93
CA TRP A 296 4.80 26.84 -4.70
C TRP A 296 6.23 27.38 -4.91
N PRO A 297 6.56 28.52 -4.29
CA PRO A 297 7.85 29.14 -4.47
C PRO A 297 8.99 28.35 -3.82
N PRO A 298 10.24 28.53 -4.28
CA PRO A 298 11.40 27.92 -3.65
C PRO A 298 11.45 28.12 -2.13
N GLY A 299 11.81 27.08 -1.40
CA GLY A 299 11.89 27.07 0.06
C GLY A 299 10.57 26.79 0.81
N THR A 300 9.44 26.72 0.12
CA THR A 300 8.14 26.40 0.77
C THR A 300 8.10 24.98 1.33
N HIS A 301 8.70 24.03 0.64
CA HIS A 301 8.82 22.64 1.06
C HIS A 301 10.11 22.02 0.54
N SER A 302 10.84 21.28 1.38
CA SER A 302 12.12 20.67 1.05
C SER A 302 12.44 19.52 2.00
N ASN A 303 13.41 18.71 1.64
CA ASN A 303 14.02 17.69 2.50
C ASN A 303 15.45 17.38 2.01
N THR A 304 16.31 16.89 2.91
CA THR A 304 17.72 16.63 2.64
C THR A 304 17.96 15.42 1.73
N PHE A 305 17.17 14.36 1.85
CA PHE A 305 17.42 13.10 1.15
C PHE A 305 16.46 12.82 -0.01
N GLY A 306 15.47 13.67 -0.25
CA GLY A 306 14.53 13.49 -1.36
C GLY A 306 15.23 13.56 -2.71
N GLY A 307 14.92 12.62 -3.60
CA GLY A 307 15.64 12.44 -4.84
C GLY A 307 17.05 11.84 -4.65
N ASN A 308 17.27 11.06 -3.55
CA ASN A 308 18.53 10.35 -3.32
C ASN A 308 19.01 9.65 -4.58
N LEU A 309 20.31 9.79 -4.89
CA LEU A 309 20.88 9.35 -6.17
C LEU A 309 20.81 7.83 -6.34
N LEU A 310 21.07 7.07 -5.26
CA LEU A 310 20.97 5.59 -5.27
C LEU A 310 19.52 5.15 -5.45
N ALA A 311 18.61 5.74 -4.68
CA ALA A 311 17.19 5.40 -4.76
C ALA A 311 16.59 5.79 -6.13
N SER A 312 17.02 6.93 -6.71
CA SER A 312 16.60 7.33 -8.04
C SER A 312 17.11 6.40 -9.14
N ALA A 313 18.37 5.94 -9.04
CA ALA A 313 18.94 4.97 -9.97
C ALA A 313 18.26 3.60 -9.86
N ALA A 314 17.99 3.13 -8.63
CA ALA A 314 17.27 1.89 -8.35
C ALA A 314 15.84 1.95 -8.92
N SER A 315 15.12 3.04 -8.64
CA SER A 315 13.76 3.28 -9.13
C SER A 315 13.69 3.27 -10.65
N LEU A 316 14.60 3.98 -11.31
CA LEU A 316 14.63 4.03 -12.77
C LEU A 316 14.86 2.65 -13.39
N ALA A 317 15.80 1.86 -12.85
CA ALA A 317 16.05 0.49 -13.30
C ALA A 317 14.82 -0.41 -13.03
N ALA A 318 14.18 -0.29 -11.88
CA ALA A 318 12.98 -1.04 -11.56
C ALA A 318 11.80 -0.71 -12.48
N LEU A 319 11.57 0.57 -12.78
CA LEU A 319 10.50 0.99 -13.70
C LEU A 319 10.76 0.47 -15.13
N GLN A 320 12.00 0.54 -15.61
CA GLN A 320 12.39 -0.01 -16.91
C GLN A 320 12.19 -1.53 -16.97
N PHE A 321 12.56 -2.24 -15.89
CA PHE A 321 12.33 -3.68 -15.76
C PHE A 321 10.83 -4.01 -15.79
N MET A 322 10.01 -3.29 -15.00
CA MET A 322 8.56 -3.51 -14.93
C MET A 322 7.88 -3.36 -16.30
N GLU A 323 8.27 -2.34 -17.08
CA GLU A 323 7.72 -2.13 -18.42
C GLU A 323 8.18 -3.18 -19.41
N ARG A 324 9.48 -3.50 -19.44
CA ARG A 324 10.04 -4.47 -20.38
C ARG A 324 9.48 -5.88 -20.17
N GLU A 325 9.30 -6.28 -18.91
CA GLU A 325 8.73 -7.57 -18.53
C GLU A 325 7.19 -7.56 -18.47
N ASP A 326 6.57 -6.45 -18.85
CA ASP A 326 5.11 -6.26 -18.81
C ASP A 326 4.47 -6.74 -17.50
N LEU A 327 5.02 -6.28 -16.37
CA LEU A 327 4.56 -6.72 -15.06
C LEU A 327 3.12 -6.30 -14.77
N GLY A 328 2.56 -5.33 -15.48
CA GLY A 328 1.15 -4.96 -15.41
C GLY A 328 0.23 -6.08 -15.89
N THR A 329 0.43 -6.57 -17.11
CA THR A 329 -0.33 -7.70 -17.66
C THR A 329 -0.11 -8.96 -16.82
N ARG A 330 1.14 -9.21 -16.40
CA ARG A 330 1.46 -10.33 -15.52
C ARG A 330 0.72 -10.26 -14.19
N ALA A 331 0.63 -9.09 -13.56
CA ALA A 331 -0.10 -8.90 -12.30
C ALA A 331 -1.60 -9.18 -12.46
N LYS A 332 -2.21 -8.80 -13.59
CA LYS A 332 -3.62 -9.17 -13.91
C LYS A 332 -3.79 -10.67 -14.03
N HIS A 333 -3.00 -11.31 -14.88
CA HIS A 333 -3.06 -12.74 -15.12
C HIS A 333 -2.88 -13.57 -13.83
N LEU A 334 -1.81 -13.33 -13.08
CA LEU A 334 -1.57 -14.01 -11.82
C LEU A 334 -2.61 -13.64 -10.74
N GLY A 335 -3.11 -12.40 -10.77
CA GLY A 335 -4.18 -11.96 -9.89
C GLY A 335 -5.46 -12.78 -10.11
N ASP A 336 -5.88 -12.96 -11.35
CA ASP A 336 -7.04 -13.80 -11.70
C ASP A 336 -6.81 -15.26 -11.31
N TYR A 337 -5.59 -15.77 -11.47
CA TYR A 337 -5.20 -17.10 -11.02
C TYR A 337 -5.35 -17.26 -9.50
N PHE A 338 -4.75 -16.36 -8.72
CA PHE A 338 -4.89 -16.34 -7.25
C PHE A 338 -6.34 -16.22 -6.81
N MET A 339 -7.11 -15.32 -7.44
CA MET A 339 -8.53 -15.11 -7.12
C MET A 339 -9.35 -16.39 -7.33
N THR A 340 -9.11 -17.11 -8.43
CA THR A 340 -9.77 -18.38 -8.74
C THR A 340 -9.48 -19.42 -7.64
N ARG A 341 -8.19 -19.66 -7.35
CA ARG A 341 -7.75 -20.62 -6.33
C ARG A 341 -8.27 -20.26 -4.92
N LEU A 342 -8.23 -18.98 -4.56
CA LEU A 342 -8.72 -18.53 -3.24
C LEU A 342 -10.24 -18.61 -3.11
N ARG A 343 -11.01 -18.40 -4.19
CA ARG A 343 -12.46 -18.62 -4.22
C ARG A 343 -12.83 -20.11 -4.11
N GLU A 344 -12.03 -21.00 -4.70
CA GLU A 344 -12.18 -22.45 -4.47
C GLU A 344 -11.96 -22.81 -2.99
N LEU A 345 -10.95 -22.21 -2.35
CA LEU A 345 -10.73 -22.36 -0.90
C LEU A 345 -11.91 -21.79 -0.09
N GLN A 346 -12.44 -20.63 -0.46
CA GLN A 346 -13.63 -20.06 0.17
C GLN A 346 -14.81 -21.04 0.10
N SER A 347 -15.04 -21.66 -1.05
CA SER A 347 -16.10 -22.64 -1.24
C SER A 347 -15.90 -23.91 -0.39
N ARG A 348 -14.64 -24.31 -0.16
CA ARG A 348 -14.29 -25.47 0.68
C ARG A 348 -14.29 -25.16 2.17
N TYR A 349 -14.01 -23.91 2.56
CA TYR A 349 -13.91 -23.46 3.95
C TYR A 349 -14.83 -22.25 4.25
N PRO A 350 -16.15 -22.32 3.94
CA PRO A 350 -17.06 -21.17 4.05
C PRO A 350 -17.27 -20.68 5.51
N ALA A 351 -16.98 -21.53 6.50
CA ALA A 351 -17.04 -21.17 7.92
C ALA A 351 -15.79 -20.44 8.42
N ILE A 352 -14.76 -20.26 7.56
CA ILE A 352 -13.49 -19.59 7.87
C ILE A 352 -13.25 -18.44 6.92
N ILE A 353 -13.47 -18.60 5.61
CA ILE A 353 -13.25 -17.58 4.59
C ILE A 353 -14.58 -16.94 4.22
N GLY A 354 -14.78 -15.69 4.63
CA GLY A 354 -16.01 -14.94 4.37
C GLY A 354 -16.00 -14.22 3.02
N ASP A 355 -14.87 -13.61 2.64
CA ASP A 355 -14.77 -12.85 1.40
C ASP A 355 -13.36 -12.96 0.79
N VAL A 356 -13.32 -12.99 -0.54
CA VAL A 356 -12.09 -12.96 -1.35
C VAL A 356 -12.23 -11.85 -2.37
N ARG A 357 -11.43 -10.80 -2.25
CA ARG A 357 -11.49 -9.60 -3.07
C ARG A 357 -10.09 -9.14 -3.51
N GLY A 358 -10.00 -8.42 -4.60
CA GLY A 358 -8.71 -7.88 -5.06
C GLY A 358 -8.73 -7.41 -6.51
N LEU A 359 -7.66 -6.70 -6.91
CA LEU A 359 -7.31 -6.38 -8.29
C LEU A 359 -5.84 -6.67 -8.52
N GLY A 360 -5.51 -7.36 -9.60
CA GLY A 360 -4.15 -7.82 -9.86
C GLY A 360 -3.61 -8.61 -8.67
N LEU A 361 -2.38 -8.37 -8.28
CA LEU A 361 -1.74 -9.01 -7.11
C LEU A 361 -1.87 -8.17 -5.82
N MET A 362 -3.02 -7.56 -5.61
CA MET A 362 -3.43 -6.92 -4.36
C MET A 362 -4.72 -7.56 -3.88
N ILE A 363 -4.62 -8.71 -3.16
CA ILE A 363 -5.75 -9.58 -2.84
C ILE A 363 -5.89 -9.72 -1.32
N GLY A 364 -7.13 -9.57 -0.83
CA GLY A 364 -7.51 -9.76 0.57
C GLY A 364 -8.41 -10.98 0.74
N VAL A 365 -8.10 -11.79 1.75
CA VAL A 365 -8.93 -12.92 2.20
C VAL A 365 -9.42 -12.61 3.60
N GLU A 366 -10.71 -12.40 3.74
CA GLU A 366 -11.32 -12.06 5.02
C GLU A 366 -11.70 -13.30 5.81
N ILE A 367 -11.23 -13.39 7.03
CA ILE A 367 -11.46 -14.52 7.94
C ILE A 367 -12.65 -14.21 8.84
N VAL A 368 -13.55 -15.17 8.95
CA VAL A 368 -14.81 -15.02 9.69
C VAL A 368 -15.06 -16.17 10.64
N LYS A 369 -15.93 -15.93 11.63
CA LYS A 369 -16.55 -16.96 12.44
C LYS A 369 -17.73 -17.59 11.67
N PRO A 370 -18.26 -18.73 12.12
CA PRO A 370 -19.42 -19.37 11.48
C PRO A 370 -20.68 -18.48 11.36
N ASP A 371 -20.81 -17.47 12.23
CA ASP A 371 -21.90 -16.48 12.18
C ASP A 371 -21.65 -15.32 11.20
N GLY A 372 -20.53 -15.35 10.46
CA GLY A 372 -20.11 -14.31 9.51
C GLY A 372 -19.44 -13.09 10.15
N SER A 373 -19.31 -13.03 11.49
CA SER A 373 -18.56 -11.95 12.14
C SER A 373 -17.06 -12.08 11.92
N MET A 374 -16.32 -10.98 12.04
CA MET A 374 -14.85 -10.95 11.88
C MET A 374 -14.17 -11.86 12.92
N ASP A 375 -13.11 -12.58 12.50
CA ASP A 375 -12.31 -13.46 13.36
C ASP A 375 -10.80 -13.13 13.30
N PRO A 376 -10.36 -12.08 14.01
CA PRO A 376 -8.94 -11.71 14.04
C PRO A 376 -8.05 -12.79 14.66
N ASP A 377 -8.55 -13.55 15.62
CA ASP A 377 -7.77 -14.59 16.31
C ASP A 377 -7.47 -15.75 15.37
N THR A 378 -8.46 -16.24 14.63
CA THR A 378 -8.26 -17.28 13.60
C THR A 378 -7.38 -16.76 12.47
N ARG A 379 -7.54 -15.49 12.02
CA ARG A 379 -6.65 -14.88 11.06
C ARG A 379 -5.19 -14.92 11.51
N ASP A 380 -4.89 -14.50 12.74
CA ASP A 380 -3.52 -14.49 13.27
C ASP A 380 -2.96 -15.90 13.41
N ARG A 381 -3.78 -16.88 13.80
CA ARG A 381 -3.38 -18.30 13.82
C ARG A 381 -3.03 -18.83 12.43
N ILE A 382 -3.82 -18.51 11.38
CA ILE A 382 -3.53 -18.90 9.99
C ILE A 382 -2.18 -18.30 9.53
N VAL A 383 -1.93 -17.03 9.85
CA VAL A 383 -0.66 -16.35 9.51
C VAL A 383 0.53 -17.05 10.16
N VAL A 384 0.39 -17.48 11.41
CA VAL A 384 1.41 -18.23 12.15
C VAL A 384 1.63 -19.63 11.57
N GLU A 385 0.55 -20.37 11.30
CA GLU A 385 0.65 -21.71 10.68
C GLU A 385 1.26 -21.63 9.28
N GLY A 386 0.91 -20.59 8.51
CA GLY A 386 1.56 -20.31 7.23
C GLY A 386 3.08 -20.11 7.37
N PHE A 387 3.52 -19.32 8.35
CA PHE A 387 4.94 -19.15 8.66
C PHE A 387 5.62 -20.50 9.00
N LYS A 388 5.01 -21.31 9.85
CA LYS A 388 5.53 -22.66 10.14
C LYS A 388 5.58 -23.53 8.88
N GLY A 389 4.59 -23.41 8.00
CA GLY A 389 4.51 -24.09 6.71
C GLY A 389 5.47 -23.57 5.64
N GLY A 390 6.18 -22.46 5.87
CA GLY A 390 7.17 -21.89 4.94
C GLY A 390 6.58 -20.88 3.95
N ILE A 391 5.54 -20.12 4.33
CA ILE A 391 5.06 -18.96 3.59
C ILE A 391 5.08 -17.71 4.46
N VAL A 392 5.31 -16.56 3.82
CA VAL A 392 5.25 -15.25 4.45
C VAL A 392 3.89 -14.63 4.12
N LEU A 393 3.03 -14.52 5.13
CA LEU A 393 1.73 -13.86 5.06
C LEU A 393 1.71 -12.67 6.01
N LEU A 394 0.94 -11.64 5.67
CA LEU A 394 0.77 -10.47 6.52
C LEU A 394 -0.71 -10.20 6.78
N PRO A 395 -1.10 -9.91 8.03
CA PRO A 395 -2.45 -9.48 8.35
C PRO A 395 -2.69 -8.02 7.95
N CYS A 396 -3.92 -7.66 7.61
CA CYS A 396 -4.39 -6.28 7.47
C CYS A 396 -5.86 -6.18 7.87
N GLY A 397 -6.41 -4.95 7.94
CA GLY A 397 -7.75 -4.74 8.45
C GLY A 397 -7.96 -5.34 9.83
N ASP A 398 -9.20 -5.63 10.15
CA ASP A 398 -9.54 -6.27 11.41
C ASP A 398 -9.42 -7.80 11.34
N SER A 399 -9.67 -8.38 10.15
CA SER A 399 -9.76 -9.83 9.99
C SER A 399 -9.27 -10.35 8.63
N THR A 400 -8.44 -9.58 7.91
CA THR A 400 -8.01 -9.92 6.54
C THR A 400 -6.56 -10.40 6.51
N ILE A 401 -6.27 -11.41 5.69
CA ILE A 401 -4.94 -11.83 5.27
C ILE A 401 -4.70 -11.23 3.89
N ARG A 402 -3.57 -10.55 3.69
CA ARG A 402 -3.20 -9.98 2.40
C ARG A 402 -2.28 -10.89 1.61
N PHE A 403 -2.55 -10.99 0.30
CA PHE A 403 -1.69 -11.60 -0.70
C PHE A 403 -1.23 -10.50 -1.64
N CYS A 404 0.04 -10.16 -1.56
CA CYS A 404 0.68 -9.16 -2.41
C CYS A 404 2.13 -9.59 -2.73
N PRO A 405 2.32 -10.78 -3.36
CA PRO A 405 3.63 -11.31 -3.66
C PRO A 405 4.42 -10.38 -4.60
N PRO A 406 5.73 -10.56 -4.78
CA PRO A 406 6.45 -9.95 -5.89
C PRO A 406 5.75 -10.23 -7.23
N LEU A 407 5.69 -9.23 -8.14
CA LEU A 407 5.00 -9.41 -9.43
C LEU A 407 5.70 -10.42 -10.35
N VAL A 408 6.93 -10.77 -10.01
CA VAL A 408 7.75 -11.78 -10.71
C VAL A 408 7.54 -13.19 -10.19
N ILE A 409 6.67 -13.40 -9.19
CA ILE A 409 6.35 -14.74 -8.67
C ILE A 409 5.98 -15.68 -9.82
N THR A 410 6.48 -16.91 -9.82
CA THR A 410 6.12 -17.92 -10.82
C THR A 410 4.79 -18.61 -10.44
N GLU A 411 4.15 -19.26 -11.40
CA GLU A 411 2.95 -20.07 -11.13
C GLU A 411 3.26 -21.23 -10.17
N GLU A 412 4.44 -21.87 -10.29
CA GLU A 412 4.89 -22.92 -9.40
C GLU A 412 5.09 -22.43 -7.95
N GLU A 413 5.68 -21.22 -7.79
CA GLU A 413 5.80 -20.59 -6.47
C GLU A 413 4.42 -20.19 -5.92
N ALA A 414 3.51 -19.71 -6.78
CA ALA A 414 2.15 -19.37 -6.42
C ALA A 414 1.38 -20.60 -5.94
N ASP A 415 1.45 -21.73 -6.67
CA ASP A 415 0.83 -22.99 -6.30
C ASP A 415 1.38 -23.49 -4.95
N THR A 416 2.70 -23.52 -4.82
CA THR A 416 3.35 -23.89 -3.55
C THR A 416 2.87 -23.03 -2.40
N GLY A 417 2.74 -21.71 -2.62
CA GLY A 417 2.25 -20.77 -1.62
C GLY A 417 0.81 -21.02 -1.23
N LEU A 418 -0.07 -21.23 -2.21
CA LEU A 418 -1.50 -21.48 -2.01
C LEU A 418 -1.77 -22.84 -1.37
N ASP A 419 -1.03 -23.89 -1.75
CA ASP A 419 -1.14 -25.23 -1.14
C ASP A 419 -0.73 -25.19 0.33
N ARG A 420 0.34 -24.46 0.68
CA ARG A 420 0.74 -24.25 2.08
C ARG A 420 -0.27 -23.40 2.85
N PHE A 421 -0.91 -22.44 2.19
CA PHE A 421 -2.01 -21.69 2.80
C PHE A 421 -3.21 -22.60 3.10
N GLU A 422 -3.59 -23.48 2.14
CA GLU A 422 -4.63 -24.47 2.38
C GLU A 422 -4.27 -25.44 3.53
N ALA A 423 -3.03 -25.88 3.62
CA ALA A 423 -2.56 -26.72 4.72
C ALA A 423 -2.71 -26.02 6.08
N ALA A 424 -2.43 -24.71 6.15
CA ALA A 424 -2.67 -23.92 7.36
C ALA A 424 -4.16 -23.83 7.74
N LEU A 425 -5.07 -23.71 6.75
CA LEU A 425 -6.52 -23.77 6.99
C LEU A 425 -6.98 -25.14 7.52
N LYS A 426 -6.46 -26.23 6.93
CA LYS A 426 -6.77 -27.62 7.35
C LYS A 426 -6.37 -27.89 8.80
N ASN A 427 -5.16 -27.49 9.19
CA ASN A 427 -4.68 -27.68 10.56
C ASN A 427 -5.61 -27.05 11.59
N LEU A 428 -6.14 -25.86 11.30
CA LEU A 428 -7.06 -25.16 12.19
C LEU A 428 -8.49 -25.73 12.18
N SER A 429 -8.93 -26.36 11.08
CA SER A 429 -10.24 -26.99 10.99
C SER A 429 -10.31 -28.32 11.76
N LEU A 430 -9.18 -28.97 11.98
CA LEU A 430 -9.08 -30.23 12.72
C LEU A 430 -8.99 -30.02 14.25
N GLU A 431 -8.68 -28.79 14.70
CA GLU A 431 -8.61 -28.45 16.13
C GLU A 431 -9.96 -28.01 16.72
N LYS A 432 -11.00 -27.90 15.91
CA LYS A 432 -12.40 -27.64 16.31
C LYS A 432 -13.20 -28.92 16.40
#